data_1a512c2ab811dbb5bd549f18f9c7cf60
#
_entry.id   1a512c2ab811dbb5bd549f18f9c7cf60
#
_cell.length_a   1.000
_cell.length_b   1.000
_cell.length_c   1.000
_cell.angle_alpha   90.00
_cell.angle_beta   90.00
_cell.angle_gamma   90.00
#
_symmetry.space_group_name_H-M   'P 1'
#
loop_
_entity.id
_entity.type
_entity.pdbx_description
1 polymer ?
#
loop_
_entity_poly.entity_id
_entity_poly.type
_entity_poly.pdbx_seq_one_letter_code
_entity_poly.pdbx_strand_id
1 'polypeptide(L)'
;MNRKKGTRKTSEYYFDYSLVFIVLFLLGFGLIMVYSASSYEASISEKLNYDAAYYLKKQLQSTLIGIVAMIAVSRIPYHFWERFAVMGYAVSVILILLVLTPLGYEANGARRWLRVGISIQPAEIAKLAMILFLASFICKLGKGIRSRKGFLLVLGVPLPICALVWFITENMSSAIIIFGIAFLMLFVASPDYKPFVIIGAIGVTVVAVAVFALTQLDASQ
;
A
#
# COMPACT_ATOMS: atom_id res chain seq x y z
N MET A 1 -13.16 51.80 -16.61
CA MET A 1 -13.63 50.48 -16.17
C MET A 1 -12.80 49.44 -16.90
N ASN A 2 -11.65 49.06 -16.31
CA ASN A 2 -10.60 48.29 -16.97
C ASN A 2 -10.62 46.86 -16.39
N ARG A 3 -11.31 45.93 -17.08
CA ARG A 3 -11.32 44.49 -16.72
C ARG A 3 -9.95 43.90 -17.02
N LYS A 4 -9.12 43.67 -15.99
CA LYS A 4 -7.92 42.85 -16.10
C LYS A 4 -8.33 41.43 -16.52
N LYS A 5 -8.03 41.06 -17.75
CA LYS A 5 -8.08 39.67 -18.23
C LYS A 5 -7.13 38.85 -17.35
N GLY A 6 -7.69 37.98 -16.52
CA GLY A 6 -6.93 37.00 -15.78
C GLY A 6 -6.23 36.07 -16.76
N THR A 7 -4.92 36.12 -16.77
CA THR A 7 -4.06 35.14 -17.47
C THR A 7 -4.36 33.77 -16.86
N ARG A 8 -4.99 32.90 -17.66
CA ARG A 8 -5.05 31.48 -17.39
C ARG A 8 -3.61 30.98 -17.25
N LYS A 9 -3.16 30.71 -16.03
CA LYS A 9 -1.94 29.96 -15.79
C LYS A 9 -2.16 28.57 -16.43
N THR A 10 -1.50 28.33 -17.56
CA THR A 10 -1.31 26.98 -18.07
C THR A 10 -0.62 26.21 -16.93
N SER A 11 -1.26 25.14 -16.45
CA SER A 11 -0.63 24.24 -15.49
C SER A 11 0.57 23.62 -16.22
N GLU A 12 1.76 24.09 -15.94
CA GLU A 12 2.97 23.43 -16.36
C GLU A 12 2.94 22.02 -15.74
N TYR A 13 2.95 20.99 -16.58
CA TYR A 13 3.09 19.62 -16.15
C TYR A 13 4.47 19.48 -15.53
N TYR A 14 4.53 19.52 -14.20
CA TYR A 14 5.76 19.26 -13.47
C TYR A 14 6.03 17.75 -13.49
N PHE A 15 7.11 17.35 -14.14
CA PHE A 15 7.56 15.98 -14.21
C PHE A 15 8.73 15.78 -13.24
N ASP A 16 8.53 14.95 -12.21
CA ASP A 16 9.56 14.65 -11.22
C ASP A 16 10.49 13.54 -11.72
N TYR A 17 11.58 13.94 -12.37
CA TYR A 17 12.59 13.03 -12.88
C TYR A 17 13.27 12.22 -11.76
N SER A 18 13.44 12.81 -10.56
CA SER A 18 14.07 12.14 -9.43
C SER A 18 13.23 10.97 -8.95
N LEU A 19 11.91 11.18 -8.83
CA LEU A 19 10.97 10.12 -8.47
C LEU A 19 11.00 8.98 -9.48
N VAL A 20 10.95 9.30 -10.78
CA VAL A 20 10.99 8.29 -11.85
C VAL A 20 12.30 7.51 -11.83
N PHE A 21 13.44 8.20 -11.64
CA PHE A 21 14.74 7.55 -11.53
C PHE A 21 14.78 6.55 -10.36
N ILE A 22 14.31 6.96 -9.17
CA ILE A 22 14.27 6.11 -7.99
C ILE A 22 13.38 4.88 -8.25
N VAL A 23 12.21 5.07 -8.84
CA VAL A 23 11.30 3.95 -9.17
C VAL A 23 11.96 2.97 -10.13
N LEU A 24 12.57 3.44 -11.22
CA LEU A 24 13.26 2.59 -12.20
C LEU A 24 14.46 1.86 -11.58
N PHE A 25 15.23 2.55 -10.72
CA PHE A 25 16.33 1.94 -9.99
C PHE A 25 15.85 0.81 -9.08
N LEU A 26 14.79 1.03 -8.29
CA LEU A 26 14.21 0.02 -7.41
C LEU A 26 13.62 -1.16 -8.18
N LEU A 27 13.00 -0.91 -9.34
CA LEU A 27 12.50 -1.98 -10.20
C LEU A 27 13.64 -2.83 -10.77
N GLY A 28 14.71 -2.20 -11.26
CA GLY A 28 15.90 -2.92 -11.75
C GLY A 28 16.57 -3.73 -10.65
N PHE A 29 16.76 -3.14 -9.47
CA PHE A 29 17.28 -3.83 -8.30
C PHE A 29 16.40 -5.01 -7.89
N GLY A 30 15.08 -4.82 -7.87
CA GLY A 30 14.11 -5.88 -7.58
C GLY A 30 14.18 -7.05 -8.56
N LEU A 31 14.36 -6.81 -9.86
CA LEU A 31 14.54 -7.86 -10.86
C LEU A 31 15.82 -8.67 -10.61
N ILE A 32 16.92 -8.02 -10.28
CA ILE A 32 18.19 -8.68 -9.94
C ILE A 32 18.02 -9.55 -8.70
N MET A 33 17.35 -9.03 -7.65
CA MET A 33 17.11 -9.76 -6.42
C MET A 33 16.20 -10.97 -6.62
N VAL A 34 15.14 -10.85 -7.42
CA VAL A 34 14.28 -11.99 -7.78
C VAL A 34 15.07 -13.07 -8.49
N TYR A 35 15.90 -12.72 -9.47
CA TYR A 35 16.75 -13.70 -10.15
C TYR A 35 17.72 -14.37 -9.19
N SER A 36 18.42 -13.60 -8.37
CA SER A 36 19.39 -14.12 -7.40
C SER A 36 18.77 -15.09 -6.39
N ALA A 37 17.58 -14.77 -5.89
CA ALA A 37 16.90 -15.56 -4.87
C ALA A 37 16.21 -16.82 -5.43
N SER A 38 15.77 -16.82 -6.70
CA SER A 38 14.92 -17.87 -7.25
C SER A 38 15.58 -18.73 -8.32
N SER A 39 16.75 -18.35 -8.85
CA SER A 39 17.42 -19.04 -9.96
C SER A 39 17.79 -20.48 -9.63
N TYR A 40 18.29 -20.75 -8.43
CA TYR A 40 18.66 -22.09 -7.99
C TYR A 40 17.42 -23.01 -7.91
N GLU A 41 16.38 -22.57 -7.21
CA GLU A 41 15.14 -23.34 -7.07
C GLU A 41 14.49 -23.63 -8.43
N ALA A 42 14.48 -22.63 -9.33
CA ALA A 42 13.93 -22.79 -10.68
C ALA A 42 14.77 -23.77 -11.53
N SER A 43 16.10 -23.77 -11.38
CA SER A 43 17.01 -24.63 -12.15
C SER A 43 16.93 -26.12 -11.79
N ILE A 44 16.43 -26.47 -10.60
CA ILE A 44 16.26 -27.86 -10.16
C ILE A 44 14.81 -28.36 -10.27
N SER A 45 13.88 -27.48 -10.60
CA SER A 45 12.44 -27.79 -10.68
C SER A 45 12.06 -28.34 -12.05
N GLU A 46 11.63 -29.60 -12.09
CA GLU A 46 11.08 -30.23 -13.30
C GLU A 46 9.80 -29.51 -13.78
N LYS A 47 8.96 -29.01 -12.86
CA LYS A 47 7.74 -28.26 -13.17
C LYS A 47 8.00 -26.95 -13.93
N LEU A 48 9.22 -26.43 -13.83
CA LEU A 48 9.66 -25.19 -14.48
C LEU A 48 10.59 -25.46 -15.66
N ASN A 49 10.67 -26.71 -16.15
CA ASN A 49 11.55 -27.15 -17.23
C ASN A 49 13.04 -26.78 -16.97
N TYR A 50 13.47 -26.76 -15.71
CA TYR A 50 14.85 -26.39 -15.31
C TYR A 50 15.28 -24.99 -15.77
N ASP A 51 14.31 -24.08 -16.06
CA ASP A 51 14.58 -22.71 -16.51
C ASP A 51 14.92 -21.80 -15.32
N ALA A 52 16.19 -21.58 -15.06
CA ALA A 52 16.68 -20.69 -13.99
C ALA A 52 16.14 -19.26 -14.10
N ALA A 53 15.72 -18.81 -15.28
CA ALA A 53 15.21 -17.47 -15.53
C ALA A 53 13.67 -17.40 -15.50
N TYR A 54 12.96 -18.47 -15.18
CA TYR A 54 11.50 -18.53 -15.20
C TYR A 54 10.85 -17.39 -14.41
N TYR A 55 11.23 -17.23 -13.14
CA TYR A 55 10.67 -16.18 -12.27
C TYR A 55 11.08 -14.79 -12.72
N LEU A 56 12.30 -14.62 -13.23
CA LEU A 56 12.77 -13.35 -13.79
C LEU A 56 11.92 -12.93 -14.99
N LYS A 57 11.66 -13.85 -15.94
CA LYS A 57 10.82 -13.58 -17.13
C LYS A 57 9.41 -13.16 -16.72
N LYS A 58 8.81 -13.87 -15.77
CA LYS A 58 7.48 -13.57 -15.25
C LYS A 58 7.44 -12.21 -14.54
N GLN A 59 8.44 -11.92 -13.71
CA GLN A 59 8.57 -10.63 -13.04
C GLN A 59 8.80 -9.48 -14.03
N LEU A 60 9.63 -9.70 -15.05
CA LEU A 60 9.87 -8.69 -16.10
C LEU A 60 8.59 -8.33 -16.84
N GLN A 61 7.76 -9.31 -17.21
CA GLN A 61 6.46 -9.07 -17.85
C GLN A 61 5.55 -8.22 -16.95
N SER A 62 5.45 -8.58 -15.67
CA SER A 62 4.65 -7.82 -14.69
C SER A 62 5.19 -6.41 -14.50
N THR A 63 6.50 -6.23 -14.46
CA THR A 63 7.17 -4.94 -14.33
C THR A 63 6.88 -4.04 -15.55
N LEU A 64 6.95 -4.58 -16.76
CA LEU A 64 6.62 -3.82 -17.98
C LEU A 64 5.16 -3.37 -17.99
N ILE A 65 4.23 -4.26 -17.63
CA ILE A 65 2.81 -3.91 -17.48
C ILE A 65 2.64 -2.81 -16.41
N GLY A 66 3.33 -2.92 -15.29
CA GLY A 66 3.32 -1.93 -14.21
C GLY A 66 3.83 -0.56 -14.67
N ILE A 67 4.92 -0.51 -15.43
CA ILE A 67 5.46 0.75 -15.98
C ILE A 67 4.45 1.40 -16.95
N VAL A 68 3.85 0.62 -17.86
CA VAL A 68 2.83 1.11 -18.77
C VAL A 68 1.62 1.65 -18.00
N ALA A 69 1.15 0.92 -16.98
CA ALA A 69 0.06 1.35 -16.12
C ALA A 69 0.42 2.64 -15.36
N MET A 70 1.64 2.75 -14.82
CA MET A 70 2.13 3.95 -14.13
C MET A 70 2.09 5.17 -15.05
N ILE A 71 2.58 5.04 -16.29
CA ILE A 71 2.57 6.12 -17.28
C ILE A 71 1.11 6.49 -17.65
N ALA A 72 0.25 5.52 -17.87
CA ALA A 72 -1.15 5.76 -18.20
C ALA A 72 -1.89 6.49 -17.06
N VAL A 73 -1.74 6.02 -15.83
CA VAL A 73 -2.37 6.61 -14.64
C VAL A 73 -1.84 8.01 -14.36
N SER A 74 -0.54 8.28 -14.55
CA SER A 74 0.06 9.60 -14.36
C SER A 74 -0.49 10.69 -15.29
N ARG A 75 -1.07 10.30 -16.44
CA ARG A 75 -1.71 11.23 -17.38
C ARG A 75 -3.13 11.61 -16.98
N ILE A 76 -3.75 10.88 -16.05
CA ILE A 76 -5.11 11.12 -15.58
C ILE A 76 -5.06 12.16 -14.45
N PRO A 77 -5.84 13.26 -14.51
CA PRO A 77 -5.84 14.28 -13.48
C PRO A 77 -6.35 13.71 -12.15
N TYR A 78 -5.71 14.09 -11.05
CA TYR A 78 -6.02 13.56 -9.71
C TYR A 78 -7.48 13.78 -9.28
N HIS A 79 -8.15 14.81 -9.78
CA HIS A 79 -9.57 15.07 -9.52
C HIS A 79 -10.49 13.93 -9.97
N PHE A 80 -10.08 13.19 -11.01
CA PHE A 80 -10.80 12.00 -11.43
C PHE A 80 -10.75 10.93 -10.34
N TRP A 81 -9.55 10.67 -9.81
CA TRP A 81 -9.35 9.67 -8.76
C TRP A 81 -10.00 10.09 -7.43
N GLU A 82 -9.96 11.38 -7.08
CA GLU A 82 -10.61 11.92 -5.89
C GLU A 82 -12.12 11.61 -5.86
N ARG A 83 -12.79 11.69 -7.01
CA ARG A 83 -14.23 11.39 -7.12
C ARG A 83 -14.54 9.95 -6.72
N PHE A 84 -13.64 9.03 -7.01
CA PHE A 84 -13.80 7.59 -6.72
C PHE A 84 -13.19 7.15 -5.40
N ALA A 85 -12.61 8.04 -4.62
CA ALA A 85 -11.90 7.71 -3.38
C ALA A 85 -12.79 6.97 -2.36
N VAL A 86 -14.00 7.48 -2.10
CA VAL A 86 -14.96 6.84 -1.17
C VAL A 86 -15.43 5.48 -1.70
N MET A 87 -15.73 5.43 -3.01
CA MET A 87 -16.15 4.18 -3.65
C MET A 87 -15.03 3.15 -3.62
N GLY A 88 -13.79 3.55 -3.87
CA GLY A 88 -12.62 2.66 -3.78
C GLY A 88 -12.45 2.07 -2.39
N TYR A 89 -12.64 2.88 -1.34
CA TYR A 89 -12.61 2.39 0.04
C TYR A 89 -13.71 1.35 0.30
N ALA A 90 -14.95 1.63 -0.10
CA ALA A 90 -16.06 0.70 0.06
C ALA A 90 -15.87 -0.59 -0.75
N VAL A 91 -15.40 -0.48 -1.99
CA VAL A 91 -15.10 -1.65 -2.84
C VAL A 91 -13.99 -2.51 -2.22
N SER A 92 -12.95 -1.91 -1.64
CA SER A 92 -11.88 -2.67 -0.98
C SER A 92 -12.39 -3.47 0.22
N VAL A 93 -13.30 -2.90 1.02
CA VAL A 93 -13.98 -3.62 2.12
C VAL A 93 -14.78 -4.81 1.58
N ILE A 94 -15.57 -4.59 0.53
CA ILE A 94 -16.37 -5.66 -0.09
C ILE A 94 -15.46 -6.77 -0.64
N LEU A 95 -14.37 -6.44 -1.32
CA LEU A 95 -13.43 -7.41 -1.85
C LEU A 95 -12.76 -8.24 -0.76
N ILE A 96 -12.41 -7.63 0.39
CA ILE A 96 -11.86 -8.38 1.52
C ILE A 96 -12.90 -9.36 2.08
N LEU A 97 -14.16 -8.92 2.24
CA LEU A 97 -15.25 -9.79 2.70
C LEU A 97 -15.55 -10.92 1.71
N LEU A 98 -15.42 -10.69 0.41
CA LEU A 98 -15.59 -11.72 -0.62
C LEU A 98 -14.59 -12.88 -0.51
N VAL A 99 -13.45 -12.71 0.17
CA VAL A 99 -12.52 -13.82 0.45
C VAL A 99 -13.17 -14.93 1.29
N LEU A 100 -14.17 -14.58 2.12
CA LEU A 100 -14.91 -15.57 2.90
C LEU A 100 -15.85 -16.45 2.06
N THR A 101 -16.17 -16.01 0.83
CA THR A 101 -17.06 -16.75 -0.10
C THR A 101 -16.27 -17.83 -0.86
N PRO A 102 -16.95 -18.72 -1.63
CA PRO A 102 -16.28 -19.72 -2.46
C PRO A 102 -15.32 -19.15 -3.52
N LEU A 103 -15.37 -17.83 -3.82
CA LEU A 103 -14.42 -17.15 -4.71
C LEU A 103 -13.03 -17.00 -4.09
N GLY A 104 -12.94 -17.05 -2.75
CA GLY A 104 -11.68 -17.02 -2.02
C GLY A 104 -10.97 -18.35 -2.09
N TYR A 105 -9.68 -18.36 -2.41
CA TYR A 105 -8.87 -19.57 -2.38
C TYR A 105 -7.62 -19.40 -1.52
N GLU A 106 -7.15 -20.53 -1.02
CA GLU A 106 -5.97 -20.62 -0.21
C GLU A 106 -4.72 -20.76 -1.07
N ALA A 107 -3.72 -19.97 -0.75
CA ALA A 107 -2.39 -20.09 -1.32
C ALA A 107 -1.35 -19.86 -0.22
N ASN A 108 -0.36 -20.76 -0.13
CA ASN A 108 0.70 -20.73 0.89
C ASN A 108 0.16 -20.68 2.32
N GLY A 109 -0.85 -21.53 2.62
CA GLY A 109 -1.38 -21.70 3.97
C GLY A 109 -2.30 -20.59 4.46
N ALA A 110 -2.69 -19.62 3.61
CA ALA A 110 -3.62 -18.57 4.00
C ALA A 110 -4.63 -18.25 2.89
N ARG A 111 -5.87 -18.01 3.29
CA ARG A 111 -6.98 -17.68 2.39
C ARG A 111 -7.05 -16.17 2.17
N ARG A 112 -6.34 -15.66 1.16
CA ARG A 112 -6.15 -14.22 0.93
C ARG A 112 -6.25 -13.79 -0.52
N TRP A 113 -6.63 -14.70 -1.42
CA TRP A 113 -6.73 -14.46 -2.85
C TRP A 113 -8.16 -14.68 -3.34
N LEU A 114 -8.56 -13.89 -4.33
CA LEU A 114 -9.80 -14.08 -5.08
C LEU A 114 -9.49 -14.59 -6.48
N ARG A 115 -10.23 -15.61 -6.91
CA ARG A 115 -10.16 -16.13 -8.28
C ARG A 115 -11.36 -15.62 -9.09
N VAL A 116 -11.14 -14.57 -9.86
CA VAL A 116 -12.16 -13.96 -10.75
C VAL A 116 -11.55 -13.88 -12.16
N GLY A 117 -11.28 -15.04 -12.76
CA GLY A 117 -10.53 -15.14 -14.02
C GLY A 117 -9.03 -14.95 -13.84
N ILE A 118 -8.62 -13.91 -13.14
CA ILE A 118 -7.25 -13.65 -12.67
C ILE A 118 -7.19 -13.76 -11.15
N SER A 119 -6.00 -14.06 -10.62
CA SER A 119 -5.77 -14.08 -9.17
C SER A 119 -5.53 -12.67 -8.66
N ILE A 120 -6.43 -12.17 -7.81
CA ILE A 120 -6.36 -10.82 -7.25
C ILE A 120 -6.25 -10.95 -5.73
N GLN A 121 -5.34 -10.18 -5.13
CA GLN A 121 -5.25 -10.05 -3.67
C GLN A 121 -5.97 -8.77 -3.22
N PRO A 122 -7.10 -8.85 -2.50
CA PRO A 122 -7.87 -7.67 -2.07
C PRO A 122 -7.05 -6.66 -1.26
N ALA A 123 -6.10 -7.12 -0.44
CA ALA A 123 -5.24 -6.25 0.34
C ALA A 123 -4.39 -5.30 -0.52
N GLU A 124 -4.00 -5.69 -1.75
CA GLU A 124 -3.26 -4.82 -2.67
C GLU A 124 -4.16 -3.67 -3.16
N ILE A 125 -5.41 -3.99 -3.51
CA ILE A 125 -6.40 -2.98 -3.91
C ILE A 125 -6.71 -2.06 -2.72
N ALA A 126 -6.82 -2.61 -1.51
CA ALA A 126 -7.09 -1.83 -0.31
C ALA A 126 -5.98 -0.81 -0.01
N LYS A 127 -4.70 -1.13 -0.24
CA LYS A 127 -3.58 -0.18 -0.10
C LYS A 127 -3.74 1.02 -1.03
N LEU A 128 -4.05 0.79 -2.30
CA LEU A 128 -4.27 1.87 -3.27
C LEU A 128 -5.51 2.71 -2.93
N ALA A 129 -6.61 2.05 -2.59
CA ALA A 129 -7.85 2.72 -2.19
C ALA A 129 -7.65 3.58 -0.94
N MET A 130 -6.87 3.08 0.03
CA MET A 130 -6.53 3.82 1.25
C MET A 130 -5.75 5.10 0.96
N ILE A 131 -4.75 5.05 0.07
CA ILE A 131 -3.99 6.23 -0.33
C ILE A 131 -4.93 7.29 -0.92
N LEU A 132 -5.78 6.91 -1.87
CA LEU A 132 -6.71 7.84 -2.52
C LEU A 132 -7.73 8.42 -1.53
N PHE A 133 -8.28 7.56 -0.68
CA PHE A 133 -9.27 7.97 0.31
C PHE A 133 -8.68 8.93 1.34
N LEU A 134 -7.54 8.58 1.92
CA LEU A 134 -6.89 9.43 2.91
C LEU A 134 -6.41 10.75 2.33
N ALA A 135 -5.87 10.77 1.10
CA ALA A 135 -5.48 12.00 0.43
C ALA A 135 -6.68 12.96 0.30
N SER A 136 -7.80 12.46 -0.22
CA SER A 136 -9.04 13.24 -0.33
C SER A 136 -9.58 13.70 1.04
N PHE A 137 -9.57 12.79 2.02
CA PHE A 137 -10.09 13.04 3.35
C PHE A 137 -9.26 14.09 4.10
N ILE A 138 -7.94 14.00 4.06
CA ILE A 138 -7.00 14.97 4.66
C ILE A 138 -7.18 16.35 4.02
N CYS A 139 -7.28 16.41 2.69
CA CYS A 139 -7.51 17.67 1.98
C CYS A 139 -8.85 18.32 2.38
N LYS A 140 -9.92 17.54 2.53
CA LYS A 140 -11.24 18.03 2.98
C LYS A 140 -11.23 18.50 4.43
N LEU A 141 -10.46 17.82 5.30
CA LEU A 141 -10.32 18.21 6.70
C LEU A 141 -9.52 19.51 6.88
N GLY A 142 -8.57 19.78 5.98
CA GLY A 142 -7.78 21.00 5.95
C GLY A 142 -7.17 21.36 7.32
N LYS A 143 -7.48 22.56 7.85
CA LYS A 143 -6.98 23.01 9.16
C LYS A 143 -7.48 22.15 10.34
N GLY A 144 -8.55 21.38 10.16
CA GLY A 144 -9.10 20.48 11.17
C GLY A 144 -8.13 19.38 11.63
N ILE A 145 -7.15 19.03 10.79
CA ILE A 145 -6.12 18.03 11.11
C ILE A 145 -5.27 18.40 12.34
N ARG A 146 -5.15 19.70 12.64
CA ARG A 146 -4.41 20.22 13.82
C ARG A 146 -5.12 19.94 15.14
N SER A 147 -6.41 19.66 15.12
CA SER A 147 -7.15 19.29 16.30
C SER A 147 -6.89 17.85 16.69
N ARG A 148 -6.87 17.54 18.00
CA ARG A 148 -6.75 16.15 18.48
C ARG A 148 -7.82 15.24 17.89
N LYS A 149 -9.04 15.75 17.72
CA LYS A 149 -10.16 14.99 17.12
C LYS A 149 -9.88 14.68 15.63
N GLY A 150 -9.43 15.66 14.85
CA GLY A 150 -9.11 15.47 13.44
C GLY A 150 -7.93 14.50 13.23
N PHE A 151 -6.89 14.62 14.06
CA PHE A 151 -5.76 13.71 14.05
C PHE A 151 -6.19 12.25 14.33
N LEU A 152 -6.94 12.02 15.41
CA LEU A 152 -7.42 10.69 15.78
C LEU A 152 -8.40 10.12 14.74
N LEU A 153 -9.21 10.98 14.10
CA LEU A 153 -10.13 10.56 13.07
C LEU A 153 -9.41 10.06 11.82
N VAL A 154 -8.37 10.77 11.36
CA VAL A 154 -7.54 10.32 10.21
C VAL A 154 -6.81 9.03 10.56
N LEU A 155 -6.27 8.91 11.77
CA LEU A 155 -5.59 7.70 12.24
C LEU A 155 -6.55 6.51 12.42
N GLY A 156 -7.82 6.78 12.71
CA GLY A 156 -8.86 5.77 12.89
C GLY A 156 -9.41 5.19 11.58
N VAL A 157 -9.34 5.95 10.47
CA VAL A 157 -9.87 5.54 9.16
C VAL A 157 -9.31 4.20 8.65
N PRO A 158 -8.00 3.89 8.78
CA PRO A 158 -7.45 2.63 8.31
C PRO A 158 -7.82 1.43 9.19
N LEU A 159 -8.17 1.64 10.47
CA LEU A 159 -8.36 0.56 11.44
C LEU A 159 -9.39 -0.50 11.01
N PRO A 160 -10.56 -0.16 10.45
CA PRO A 160 -11.50 -1.17 9.98
C PRO A 160 -10.91 -2.07 8.89
N ILE A 161 -10.22 -1.48 7.88
CA ILE A 161 -9.58 -2.27 6.82
C ILE A 161 -8.42 -3.09 7.37
N CYS A 162 -7.60 -2.53 8.25
CA CYS A 162 -6.51 -3.27 8.90
C CYS A 162 -7.04 -4.48 9.67
N ALA A 163 -8.12 -4.31 10.43
CA ALA A 163 -8.75 -5.40 11.15
C ALA A 163 -9.30 -6.48 10.20
N LEU A 164 -10.02 -6.08 9.15
CA LEU A 164 -10.53 -7.02 8.16
C LEU A 164 -9.39 -7.78 7.44
N VAL A 165 -8.32 -7.09 7.04
CA VAL A 165 -7.16 -7.71 6.39
C VAL A 165 -6.47 -8.67 7.34
N TRP A 166 -6.31 -8.32 8.61
CA TRP A 166 -5.66 -9.18 9.59
C TRP A 166 -6.50 -10.42 9.91
N PHE A 167 -7.75 -10.22 10.32
CA PHE A 167 -8.58 -11.31 10.82
C PHE A 167 -9.19 -12.20 9.73
N ILE A 168 -9.51 -11.64 8.55
CA ILE A 168 -10.15 -12.39 7.47
C ILE A 168 -9.11 -13.02 6.53
N THR A 169 -8.07 -12.25 6.16
CA THR A 169 -7.09 -12.72 5.17
C THR A 169 -5.79 -13.21 5.81
N GLU A 170 -5.71 -13.23 7.14
CA GLU A 170 -4.52 -13.64 7.91
C GLU A 170 -3.23 -12.97 7.41
N ASN A 171 -3.37 -11.71 6.95
CA ASN A 171 -2.27 -10.97 6.33
C ASN A 171 -1.84 -9.78 7.19
N MET A 172 -1.15 -10.10 8.28
CA MET A 172 -0.62 -9.10 9.21
C MET A 172 0.31 -8.10 8.52
N SER A 173 1.15 -8.55 7.59
CA SER A 173 2.09 -7.68 6.86
C SER A 173 1.37 -6.58 6.09
N SER A 174 0.30 -6.93 5.35
CA SER A 174 -0.50 -5.95 4.62
C SER A 174 -1.26 -5.00 5.56
N ALA A 175 -1.76 -5.48 6.69
CA ALA A 175 -2.40 -4.62 7.69
C ALA A 175 -1.42 -3.57 8.24
N ILE A 176 -0.20 -3.98 8.58
CA ILE A 176 0.87 -3.07 9.02
C ILE A 176 1.20 -2.03 7.94
N ILE A 177 1.31 -2.46 6.67
CA ILE A 177 1.59 -1.55 5.55
C ILE A 177 0.45 -0.53 5.38
N ILE A 178 -0.82 -0.95 5.43
CA ILE A 178 -1.98 -0.06 5.32
C ILE A 178 -1.97 0.98 6.44
N PHE A 179 -1.72 0.56 7.66
CA PHE A 179 -1.61 1.47 8.80
C PHE A 179 -0.40 2.41 8.66
N GLY A 180 0.75 1.88 8.21
CA GLY A 180 1.96 2.65 7.92
C GLY A 180 1.75 3.72 6.85
N ILE A 181 1.01 3.41 5.78
CA ILE A 181 0.62 4.39 4.75
C ILE A 181 -0.15 5.54 5.40
N ALA A 182 -1.17 5.23 6.21
CA ALA A 182 -1.98 6.25 6.88
C ALA A 182 -1.14 7.10 7.84
N PHE A 183 -0.26 6.47 8.61
CA PHE A 183 0.65 7.14 9.51
C PHE A 183 1.59 8.11 8.78
N LEU A 184 2.21 7.67 7.69
CA LEU A 184 3.10 8.50 6.86
C LEU A 184 2.36 9.65 6.19
N MET A 185 1.16 9.40 5.64
CA MET A 185 0.35 10.45 5.03
C MET A 185 -0.07 11.50 6.06
N LEU A 186 -0.45 11.08 7.25
CA LEU A 186 -0.78 11.97 8.35
C LEU A 186 0.46 12.76 8.83
N PHE A 187 1.62 12.12 8.89
CA PHE A 187 2.88 12.78 9.24
C PHE A 187 3.22 13.91 8.28
N VAL A 188 3.14 13.64 6.97
CA VAL A 188 3.41 14.66 5.94
C VAL A 188 2.38 15.80 5.96
N ALA A 189 1.12 15.49 6.29
CA ALA A 189 0.04 16.48 6.32
C ALA A 189 -0.02 17.29 7.62
N SER A 190 0.56 16.79 8.71
CA SER A 190 0.51 17.45 10.03
C SER A 190 1.68 18.39 10.23
N PRO A 191 1.46 19.63 10.71
CA PRO A 191 2.55 20.54 11.05
C PRO A 191 3.25 20.19 12.38
N ASP A 192 2.62 19.35 13.23
CA ASP A 192 3.11 19.01 14.55
C ASP A 192 3.67 17.59 14.57
N TYR A 193 4.95 17.43 14.93
CA TYR A 193 5.61 16.11 15.01
C TYR A 193 5.46 15.43 16.37
N LYS A 194 5.06 16.16 17.43
CA LYS A 194 4.97 15.63 18.80
C LYS A 194 4.10 14.35 18.93
N PRO A 195 2.88 14.30 18.35
CA PRO A 195 2.06 13.10 18.48
C PRO A 195 2.70 11.87 17.81
N PHE A 196 3.49 12.06 16.75
CA PHE A 196 4.17 10.95 16.05
C PHE A 196 5.33 10.39 16.89
N VAL A 197 6.08 11.26 17.58
CA VAL A 197 7.13 10.83 18.51
C VAL A 197 6.51 10.00 19.65
N ILE A 198 5.38 10.44 20.19
CA ILE A 198 4.68 9.72 21.25
C ILE A 198 4.20 8.35 20.78
N ILE A 199 3.55 8.28 19.60
CA ILE A 199 3.07 7.02 19.01
C ILE A 199 4.25 6.10 18.70
N GLY A 200 5.33 6.64 18.13
CA GLY A 200 6.54 5.87 17.86
C GLY A 200 7.18 5.31 19.12
N ALA A 201 7.29 6.12 20.17
CA ALA A 201 7.81 5.69 21.47
C ALA A 201 6.96 4.58 22.09
N ILE A 202 5.62 4.72 22.05
CA ILE A 202 4.69 3.68 22.51
C ILE A 202 4.88 2.39 21.70
N GLY A 203 4.97 2.49 20.36
CA GLY A 203 5.17 1.33 19.49
C GLY A 203 6.48 0.59 19.80
N VAL A 204 7.59 1.32 19.95
CA VAL A 204 8.89 0.75 20.32
C VAL A 204 8.82 0.07 21.72
N THR A 205 8.17 0.72 22.68
CA THR A 205 8.01 0.16 24.04
C THR A 205 7.19 -1.13 24.01
N VAL A 206 6.08 -1.18 23.27
CA VAL A 206 5.25 -2.39 23.13
C VAL A 206 6.04 -3.53 22.50
N VAL A 207 6.80 -3.26 21.43
CA VAL A 207 7.66 -4.27 20.80
C VAL A 207 8.74 -4.76 21.75
N ALA A 208 9.42 -3.85 22.45
CA ALA A 208 10.44 -4.21 23.42
C ALA A 208 9.90 -5.09 24.56
N VAL A 209 8.73 -4.74 25.09
CA VAL A 209 8.05 -5.53 26.14
C VAL A 209 7.62 -6.89 25.60
N ALA A 210 7.08 -6.97 24.38
CA ALA A 210 6.68 -8.23 23.75
C ALA A 210 7.90 -9.16 23.54
N VAL A 211 9.01 -8.62 23.01
CA VAL A 211 10.26 -9.38 22.84
C VAL A 211 10.80 -9.86 24.18
N PHE A 212 10.83 -8.99 25.19
CA PHE A 212 11.27 -9.35 26.54
C PHE A 212 10.39 -10.44 27.15
N ALA A 213 9.07 -10.36 27.03
CA ALA A 213 8.15 -11.38 27.51
C ALA A 213 8.36 -12.74 26.84
N LEU A 214 8.57 -12.75 25.51
CA LEU A 214 8.86 -13.98 24.75
C LEU A 214 10.19 -14.62 25.19
N THR A 215 11.24 -13.82 25.36
CA THR A 215 12.54 -14.35 25.83
C THR A 215 12.48 -14.93 27.25
N GLN A 216 11.62 -14.39 28.11
CA GLN A 216 11.41 -14.95 29.45
C GLN A 216 10.64 -16.27 29.43
N LEU A 217 9.67 -16.41 28.50
CA LEU A 217 8.91 -17.65 28.34
C LEU A 217 9.80 -18.78 27.79
N ASP A 218 10.69 -18.47 26.83
CA ASP A 218 11.66 -19.45 26.29
C ASP A 218 12.69 -19.87 27.36
N ALA A 219 13.09 -18.96 28.25
CA ALA A 219 14.03 -19.25 29.33
C ALA A 219 13.41 -20.07 30.49
N SER A 220 12.08 -20.18 30.55
CA SER A 220 11.34 -20.91 31.57
C SER A 220 10.97 -22.36 31.15
N GLN A 221 11.24 -22.75 29.89
CA GLN A 221 11.08 -24.12 29.38
C GLN A 221 12.40 -24.87 29.35
#